data_20b976f0697a2dd24e1e984dc39cefab
#
_entry.id   20b976f0697a2dd24e1e984dc39cefab
#
_cell.length_a   1.000
_cell.length_b   1.000
_cell.length_c   1.000
_cell.angle_alpha   90.00
_cell.angle_beta   90.00
_cell.angle_gamma   90.00
#
_symmetry.space_group_name_H-M   'P 1'
#
loop_
_entity.id
_entity.type
_entity.pdbx_description
1 polymer ?
#
loop_
_entity_poly.entity_id
_entity_poly.type
_entity_poly.pdbx_seq_one_letter_code
_entity_poly.pdbx_strand_id
1 'polypeptide(L)'
;MKYFVKFFVVTFFLLICTHTFAEQKIVVLDLTYVLNESTAGKGAQEFLKKTFKDNVKKFNDTEKKLKVEEKDLLSKKNILSKEEYGKKMNTLRKKNMDFQTQRRSAIDKIATQRAQAREELMKKIDVL
;
A
#
# COMPACT_ATOMS: atom_id res chain seq x y z
N MET A 1 -26.25 -71.99 11.15
CA MET A 1 -27.00 -70.75 11.45
C MET A 1 -26.35 -69.85 12.51
N LYS A 2 -25.82 -70.37 13.63
CA LYS A 2 -25.26 -69.57 14.72
C LYS A 2 -24.03 -68.69 14.30
N TYR A 3 -23.23 -69.17 13.36
CA TYR A 3 -22.05 -68.42 12.89
C TYR A 3 -22.42 -67.31 11.88
N PHE A 4 -23.48 -67.52 11.11
CA PHE A 4 -23.98 -66.53 10.16
C PHE A 4 -24.55 -65.28 10.86
N VAL A 5 -25.24 -65.48 11.95
CA VAL A 5 -25.81 -64.41 12.77
C VAL A 5 -24.67 -63.61 13.46
N LYS A 6 -23.66 -64.33 13.98
CA LYS A 6 -22.49 -63.65 14.58
C LYS A 6 -21.73 -62.80 13.56
N PHE A 7 -21.55 -63.32 12.36
CA PHE A 7 -20.86 -62.53 11.27
C PHE A 7 -21.67 -61.29 10.87
N PHE A 8 -22.98 -61.40 10.78
CA PHE A 8 -23.88 -60.31 10.44
C PHE A 8 -23.88 -59.20 11.50
N VAL A 9 -23.87 -59.57 12.78
CA VAL A 9 -23.81 -58.63 13.91
C VAL A 9 -22.48 -57.89 13.94
N VAL A 10 -21.35 -58.56 13.70
CA VAL A 10 -20.04 -57.91 13.67
C VAL A 10 -19.91 -56.93 12.47
N THR A 11 -20.44 -57.33 11.30
CA THR A 11 -20.43 -56.45 10.11
C THR A 11 -21.32 -55.23 10.30
N PHE A 12 -22.47 -55.39 10.96
CA PHE A 12 -23.39 -54.31 11.29
C PHE A 12 -22.75 -53.32 12.30
N PHE A 13 -22.01 -53.83 13.28
CA PHE A 13 -21.31 -52.99 14.27
C PHE A 13 -20.15 -52.20 13.66
N LEU A 14 -19.45 -52.75 12.67
CA LEU A 14 -18.40 -52.07 11.93
C LEU A 14 -18.92 -50.91 11.05
N LEU A 15 -20.16 -51.02 10.55
CA LEU A 15 -20.78 -49.97 9.74
C LEU A 15 -21.24 -48.75 10.54
N ILE A 16 -21.42 -48.88 11.86
CA ILE A 16 -21.87 -47.76 12.71
C ILE A 16 -20.71 -46.83 13.12
N CYS A 17 -19.45 -47.29 13.06
CA CYS A 17 -18.27 -46.55 13.51
C CYS A 17 -17.73 -45.50 12.51
N THR A 18 -18.35 -45.29 11.35
CA THR A 18 -17.80 -44.42 10.31
C THR A 18 -18.40 -43.02 10.24
N HIS A 19 -19.17 -42.58 11.21
CA HIS A 19 -19.59 -41.18 11.28
C HIS A 19 -18.54 -40.32 11.99
N THR A 20 -17.39 -40.14 11.36
CA THR A 20 -16.48 -39.08 11.73
C THR A 20 -17.05 -37.77 11.16
N PHE A 21 -17.78 -37.02 11.98
CA PHE A 21 -18.09 -35.64 11.70
C PHE A 21 -16.75 -34.87 11.74
N ALA A 22 -16.15 -34.68 10.58
CA ALA A 22 -15.10 -33.68 10.44
C ALA A 22 -15.76 -32.30 10.62
N GLU A 23 -15.72 -31.77 11.83
CA GLU A 23 -16.15 -30.42 12.14
C GLU A 23 -15.23 -29.48 11.36
N GLN A 24 -15.68 -29.03 10.20
CA GLN A 24 -14.98 -27.99 9.44
C GLN A 24 -15.04 -26.70 10.27
N LYS A 25 -13.98 -26.43 11.02
CA LYS A 25 -13.77 -25.11 11.61
C LYS A 25 -13.57 -24.11 10.48
N ILE A 26 -14.61 -23.38 10.13
CA ILE A 26 -14.51 -22.24 9.24
C ILE A 26 -13.82 -21.13 10.05
N VAL A 27 -12.52 -20.94 9.82
CA VAL A 27 -11.78 -19.82 10.38
C VAL A 27 -11.95 -18.64 9.43
N VAL A 28 -12.68 -17.63 9.85
CA VAL A 28 -12.78 -16.36 9.13
C VAL A 28 -11.55 -15.54 9.51
N LEU A 29 -10.61 -15.38 8.58
CA LEU A 29 -9.47 -14.53 8.76
C LEU A 29 -9.85 -13.08 8.40
N ASP A 30 -9.84 -12.17 9.38
CA ASP A 30 -9.96 -10.74 9.11
C ASP A 30 -8.64 -10.21 8.56
N LEU A 31 -8.58 -10.07 7.25
CA LEU A 31 -7.41 -9.60 6.52
C LEU A 31 -7.01 -8.17 6.94
N THR A 32 -8.00 -7.34 7.25
CA THR A 32 -7.77 -5.96 7.72
C THR A 32 -7.10 -5.95 9.08
N TYR A 33 -7.54 -6.84 9.96
CA TYR A 33 -6.92 -7.03 11.27
C TYR A 33 -5.46 -7.49 11.14
N VAL A 34 -5.20 -8.50 10.30
CA VAL A 34 -3.82 -9.00 10.07
C VAL A 34 -2.92 -7.92 9.50
N LEU A 35 -3.41 -7.14 8.53
CA LEU A 35 -2.67 -6.02 7.94
C LEU A 35 -2.34 -4.92 8.96
N ASN A 36 -3.23 -4.67 9.91
CA ASN A 36 -3.07 -3.60 10.88
C ASN A 36 -2.28 -4.03 12.12
N GLU A 37 -2.39 -5.29 12.55
CA GLU A 37 -1.86 -5.76 13.82
C GLU A 37 -0.58 -6.61 13.69
N SER A 38 -0.31 -7.20 12.51
CA SER A 38 0.92 -7.95 12.32
C SER A 38 2.16 -7.05 12.36
N THR A 39 3.28 -7.58 12.82
CA THR A 39 4.57 -6.86 12.84
C THR A 39 4.96 -6.37 11.44
N ALA A 40 4.75 -7.20 10.41
CA ALA A 40 5.03 -6.84 9.02
C ALA A 40 4.08 -5.74 8.52
N GLY A 41 2.78 -5.83 8.84
CA GLY A 41 1.80 -4.82 8.49
C GLY A 41 2.07 -3.46 9.16
N LYS A 42 2.36 -3.47 10.46
CA LYS A 42 2.77 -2.27 11.20
C LYS A 42 4.03 -1.64 10.61
N GLY A 43 5.07 -2.44 10.34
CA GLY A 43 6.30 -1.96 9.74
C GLY A 43 6.08 -1.31 8.36
N ALA A 44 5.26 -1.94 7.51
CA ALA A 44 4.91 -1.38 6.22
C ALA A 44 4.14 -0.05 6.34
N GLN A 45 3.19 0.04 7.27
CA GLN A 45 2.44 1.28 7.52
C GLN A 45 3.34 2.40 8.05
N GLU A 46 4.23 2.11 9.00
CA GLU A 46 5.19 3.10 9.53
C GLU A 46 6.12 3.62 8.43
N PHE A 47 6.65 2.72 7.61
CA PHE A 47 7.48 3.11 6.46
C PHE A 47 6.74 4.03 5.49
N LEU A 48 5.51 3.66 5.11
CA LEU A 48 4.68 4.47 4.21
C LEU A 48 4.32 5.83 4.83
N LYS A 49 3.98 5.86 6.13
CA LYS A 49 3.69 7.09 6.87
C LYS A 49 4.89 8.01 6.92
N LYS A 50 6.08 7.47 7.20
CA LYS A 50 7.33 8.24 7.20
C LYS A 50 7.62 8.80 5.82
N THR A 51 7.57 7.96 4.78
CA THR A 51 7.80 8.36 3.39
C THR A 51 6.84 9.46 2.96
N PHE A 52 5.56 9.35 3.31
CA PHE A 52 4.56 10.38 3.05
C PHE A 52 4.91 11.70 3.75
N LYS A 53 5.25 11.64 5.05
CA LYS A 53 5.62 12.83 5.84
C LYS A 53 6.85 13.54 5.27
N ASP A 54 7.87 12.78 4.88
CA ASP A 54 9.10 13.30 4.30
C ASP A 54 8.84 13.96 2.93
N ASN A 55 8.01 13.33 2.11
CA ASN A 55 7.58 13.91 0.83
C ASN A 55 6.78 15.21 1.02
N VAL A 56 5.82 15.23 1.95
CA VAL A 56 5.04 16.44 2.27
C VAL A 56 5.97 17.57 2.68
N LYS A 57 6.92 17.33 3.57
CA LYS A 57 7.90 18.32 3.99
C LYS A 57 8.72 18.83 2.81
N LYS A 58 9.30 17.92 2.02
CA LYS A 58 10.10 18.26 0.82
C LYS A 58 9.31 19.12 -0.17
N PHE A 59 8.05 18.74 -0.44
CA PHE A 59 7.22 19.48 -1.39
C PHE A 59 6.82 20.84 -0.85
N ASN A 60 6.48 20.97 0.42
CA ASN A 60 6.20 22.26 1.05
C ASN A 60 7.41 23.20 1.00
N ASP A 61 8.62 22.69 1.26
CA ASP A 61 9.84 23.48 1.21
C ASP A 61 10.16 23.90 -0.24
N THR A 62 9.94 23.01 -1.21
CA THR A 62 10.13 23.33 -2.63
C THR A 62 9.12 24.36 -3.11
N GLU A 63 7.84 24.24 -2.73
CA GLU A 63 6.79 25.20 -3.06
C GLU A 63 7.11 26.58 -2.53
N LYS A 64 7.58 26.67 -1.26
CA LYS A 64 8.01 27.95 -0.67
C LYS A 64 9.16 28.57 -1.46
N LYS A 65 10.16 27.78 -1.87
CA LYS A 65 11.28 28.27 -2.69
C LYS A 65 10.81 28.79 -4.04
N LEU A 66 9.92 28.05 -4.72
CA LEU A 66 9.36 28.48 -6.00
C LEU A 66 8.56 29.79 -5.88
N LYS A 67 7.77 29.94 -4.81
CA LYS A 67 7.03 31.19 -4.53
C LYS A 67 7.97 32.37 -4.27
N VAL A 68 9.08 32.17 -3.55
CA VAL A 68 10.09 33.21 -3.33
C VAL A 68 10.79 33.60 -4.64
N GLU A 69 11.16 32.60 -5.47
CA GLU A 69 11.77 32.82 -6.78
C GLU A 69 10.83 33.57 -7.74
N GLU A 70 9.53 33.23 -7.71
CA GLU A 70 8.51 33.94 -8.48
C GLU A 70 8.39 35.42 -8.05
N LYS A 71 8.29 35.65 -6.72
CA LYS A 71 8.22 37.02 -6.18
C LYS A 71 9.45 37.86 -6.52
N ASP A 72 10.64 37.26 -6.39
CA ASP A 72 11.89 37.92 -6.77
C ASP A 72 11.94 38.26 -8.27
N LEU A 73 11.49 37.32 -9.11
CA LEU A 73 11.46 37.58 -10.55
C LEU A 73 10.45 38.67 -10.92
N LEU A 74 9.28 38.69 -10.27
CA LEU A 74 8.27 39.73 -10.47
C LEU A 74 8.80 41.12 -10.05
N SER A 75 9.51 41.22 -8.93
CA SER A 75 10.11 42.48 -8.49
C SER A 75 11.16 43.02 -9.46
N LYS A 76 11.83 42.14 -10.21
CA LYS A 76 12.86 42.47 -11.20
C LYS A 76 12.31 42.72 -12.61
N LYS A 77 11.00 42.67 -12.80
CA LYS A 77 10.35 42.81 -14.13
C LYS A 77 10.75 44.08 -14.87
N ASN A 78 10.89 45.21 -14.13
CA ASN A 78 11.24 46.51 -14.71
C ASN A 78 12.74 46.79 -14.77
N ILE A 79 13.57 45.90 -14.18
CA ILE A 79 15.02 46.02 -14.10
C ILE A 79 15.69 45.17 -15.18
N LEU A 80 15.12 44.00 -15.47
CA LEU A 80 15.65 43.07 -16.46
C LEU A 80 15.23 43.47 -17.88
N SER A 81 16.05 43.11 -18.84
CA SER A 81 15.66 43.20 -20.24
C SER A 81 14.47 42.24 -20.51
N LYS A 82 13.65 42.54 -21.52
CA LYS A 82 12.50 41.71 -21.90
C LYS A 82 12.92 40.25 -22.22
N GLU A 83 14.07 40.09 -22.83
CA GLU A 83 14.61 38.77 -23.18
C GLU A 83 15.05 37.98 -21.94
N GLU A 84 15.81 38.61 -21.05
CA GLU A 84 16.26 37.97 -19.80
C GLU A 84 15.10 37.61 -18.88
N TYR A 85 14.11 38.50 -18.75
CA TYR A 85 12.89 38.21 -17.99
C TYR A 85 12.14 37.03 -18.60
N GLY A 86 12.00 36.97 -19.92
CA GLY A 86 11.37 35.88 -20.63
C GLY A 86 12.07 34.53 -20.39
N LYS A 87 13.41 34.51 -20.49
CA LYS A 87 14.21 33.29 -20.20
C LYS A 87 14.01 32.80 -18.76
N LYS A 88 14.09 33.72 -17.79
CA LYS A 88 13.88 33.38 -16.37
C LYS A 88 12.46 32.91 -16.08
N MET A 89 11.46 33.53 -16.67
CA MET A 89 10.06 33.13 -16.55
C MET A 89 9.84 31.74 -17.11
N ASN A 90 10.40 31.40 -18.27
CA ASN A 90 10.30 30.08 -18.86
C ASN A 90 11.01 29.03 -18.00
N THR A 91 12.15 29.35 -17.42
CA THR A 91 12.83 28.46 -16.46
C THR A 91 11.99 28.20 -15.22
N LEU A 92 11.36 29.23 -14.65
CA LEU A 92 10.48 29.09 -13.49
C LEU A 92 9.24 28.26 -13.83
N ARG A 93 8.63 28.46 -14.99
CA ARG A 93 7.51 27.61 -15.47
C ARG A 93 7.91 26.14 -15.57
N LYS A 94 9.08 25.86 -16.14
CA LYS A 94 9.60 24.49 -16.21
C LYS A 94 9.79 23.89 -14.82
N LYS A 95 10.42 24.63 -13.89
CA LYS A 95 10.55 24.18 -12.49
C LYS A 95 9.21 23.86 -11.83
N ASN A 96 8.18 24.69 -12.07
CA ASN A 96 6.84 24.46 -11.57
C ASN A 96 6.20 23.19 -12.17
N MET A 97 6.36 22.97 -13.47
CA MET A 97 5.88 21.75 -14.14
C MET A 97 6.57 20.49 -13.58
N ASP A 98 7.91 20.55 -13.46
CA ASP A 98 8.71 19.46 -12.91
C ASP A 98 8.30 19.15 -11.45
N PHE A 99 8.06 20.20 -10.65
CA PHE A 99 7.56 20.07 -9.28
C PHE A 99 6.20 19.38 -9.22
N GLN A 100 5.23 19.76 -10.06
CA GLN A 100 3.92 19.13 -10.10
C GLN A 100 4.02 17.66 -10.54
N THR A 101 4.87 17.37 -11.51
CA THR A 101 5.12 16.00 -11.98
C THR A 101 5.74 15.14 -10.89
N GLN A 102 6.76 15.65 -10.19
CA GLN A 102 7.39 14.94 -9.08
C GLN A 102 6.41 14.69 -7.93
N ARG A 103 5.57 15.68 -7.59
CA ARG A 103 4.54 15.53 -6.55
C ARG A 103 3.54 14.43 -6.89
N ARG A 104 3.05 14.43 -8.13
CA ARG A 104 2.12 13.38 -8.62
C ARG A 104 2.77 12.01 -8.59
N SER A 105 3.96 11.88 -9.16
CA SER A 105 4.73 10.63 -9.17
C SER A 105 5.01 10.09 -7.76
N ALA A 106 5.29 10.96 -6.78
CA ALA A 106 5.49 10.53 -5.40
C ALA A 106 4.22 9.99 -4.75
N ILE A 107 3.06 10.56 -5.05
CA ILE A 107 1.76 10.05 -4.58
C ILE A 107 1.47 8.68 -5.19
N ASP A 108 1.64 8.55 -6.51
CA ASP A 108 1.42 7.29 -7.24
C ASP A 108 2.37 6.19 -6.73
N LYS A 109 3.63 6.55 -6.46
CA LYS A 109 4.60 5.60 -5.89
C LYS A 109 4.18 5.08 -4.52
N ILE A 110 3.67 5.95 -3.64
CA ILE A 110 3.17 5.53 -2.32
C ILE A 110 1.95 4.62 -2.47
N ALA A 111 1.03 4.94 -3.38
CA ALA A 111 -0.13 4.10 -3.67
C ALA A 111 0.28 2.71 -4.18
N THR A 112 1.23 2.65 -5.11
CA THR A 112 1.79 1.40 -5.64
C THR A 112 2.48 0.59 -4.55
N GLN A 113 3.32 1.22 -3.73
CA GLN A 113 3.99 0.54 -2.60
C GLN A 113 3.00 -0.03 -1.59
N ARG A 114 1.91 0.70 -1.30
CA ARG A 114 0.83 0.21 -0.44
C ARG A 114 0.16 -1.03 -1.03
N ALA A 115 -0.15 -1.01 -2.33
CA ALA A 115 -0.76 -2.15 -3.01
C ALA A 115 0.17 -3.37 -3.00
N GLN A 116 1.46 -3.18 -3.31
CA GLN A 116 2.47 -4.24 -3.28
C GLN A 116 2.64 -4.83 -1.88
N ALA A 117 2.75 -4.00 -0.85
CA ALA A 117 2.87 -4.48 0.54
C ALA A 117 1.66 -5.32 0.96
N ARG A 118 0.45 -4.91 0.54
CA ARG A 118 -0.78 -5.68 0.78
C ARG A 118 -0.75 -7.03 0.04
N GLU A 119 -0.37 -7.04 -1.22
CA GLU A 119 -0.28 -8.26 -2.03
C GLU A 119 0.73 -9.26 -1.46
N GLU A 120 1.91 -8.78 -1.07
CA GLU A 120 2.95 -9.62 -0.45
C GLU A 120 2.50 -10.23 0.89
N LEU A 121 1.76 -9.47 1.69
CA LEU A 121 1.19 -9.99 2.94
C LEU A 121 0.12 -11.04 2.65
N MET A 122 -0.73 -10.84 1.65
CA MET A 122 -1.74 -11.81 1.25
C MET A 122 -1.12 -13.12 0.77
N LYS A 123 -0.11 -13.06 -0.10
CA LYS A 123 0.59 -14.26 -0.57
C LYS A 123 1.17 -15.11 0.58
N LYS A 124 1.63 -14.47 1.65
CA LYS A 124 2.15 -15.19 2.83
C LYS A 124 1.06 -15.85 3.67
N ILE A 125 -0.15 -15.32 3.63
CA ILE A 125 -1.31 -15.89 4.33
C ILE A 125 -1.88 -17.08 3.56
N ASP A 126 -1.92 -17.01 2.23
CA ASP A 126 -2.45 -18.09 1.38
C ASP A 126 -1.58 -19.38 1.40
N VAL A 127 -0.35 -19.29 1.89
CA VAL A 127 0.61 -20.43 2.01
C VAL A 127 0.51 -21.14 3.36
N LEU A 128 -0.26 -20.60 4.32
CA LEU A 128 -0.50 -21.22 5.65
C LEU A 128 -1.77 -22.04 5.68
#